data_4f19532b7599a9ff07ca1d114b7349ef
#
_entry.id   4f19532b7599a9ff07ca1d114b7349ef
#
_cell.length_a   1.000
_cell.length_b   1.000
_cell.length_c   1.000
_cell.angle_alpha   90.00
_cell.angle_beta   90.00
_cell.angle_gamma   90.00
#
_symmetry.space_group_name_H-M   'P 1'
#
loop_
_entity.id
_entity.type
_entity.pdbx_description
1 polymer ?
#
loop_
_entity_poly.entity_id
_entity_poly.type
_entity_poly.pdbx_seq_one_letter_code
_entity_poly.pdbx_strand_id
1 'polypeptide(L)'
;ADIPTLIQMRLGYMHETHTDLEEPVFETIADKTKGYFQEHLNRDCVVYLAEEDGKAAGCVFFLLINKPASPLFITGKTGTLMNVYTLPEYRRRGIGKKLVSMAIEDGKAWDLSYIELRATKCGYPLYKQLDFIEDKSIYMSMKLSFTEE
;
A
#
# COMPACT_ATOMS: atom_id res chain seq x y z
N ALA A 1 -10.20 0.87 12.15
CA ALA A 1 -9.30 -0.28 12.29
C ALA A 1 -8.29 0.02 13.36
N ASP A 2 -7.87 -1.00 14.08
CA ASP A 2 -6.93 -0.74 15.13
C ASP A 2 -5.50 -0.93 14.61
N ILE A 3 -4.59 -0.17 15.19
CA ILE A 3 -3.20 -0.14 14.73
C ILE A 3 -2.52 -1.51 14.88
N PRO A 4 -2.72 -2.26 15.98
CA PRO A 4 -2.09 -3.60 16.04
C PRO A 4 -2.46 -4.52 14.88
N THR A 5 -3.74 -4.50 14.46
CA THR A 5 -4.16 -5.30 13.32
C THR A 5 -3.44 -4.87 12.04
N LEU A 6 -3.31 -3.56 11.84
CA LEU A 6 -2.65 -3.04 10.65
C LEU A 6 -1.15 -3.37 10.64
N ILE A 7 -0.52 -3.39 11.81
CA ILE A 7 0.87 -3.79 11.90
C ILE A 7 1.02 -5.26 11.51
N GLN A 8 0.09 -6.13 11.96
CA GLN A 8 0.14 -7.53 11.57
C GLN A 8 -0.02 -7.71 10.07
N MET A 9 -0.90 -6.92 9.45
CA MET A 9 -1.07 -6.98 8.00
C MET A 9 0.20 -6.52 7.28
N ARG A 10 0.86 -5.49 7.81
CA ARG A 10 2.12 -5.02 7.24
C ARG A 10 3.19 -6.09 7.34
N LEU A 11 3.32 -6.70 8.51
CA LEU A 11 4.34 -7.73 8.70
C LEU A 11 4.05 -8.98 7.88
N GLY A 12 2.78 -9.35 7.74
CA GLY A 12 2.41 -10.48 6.88
C GLY A 12 2.85 -10.25 5.46
N TYR A 13 2.60 -9.05 4.94
CA TYR A 13 3.04 -8.69 3.60
C TYR A 13 4.56 -8.75 3.49
N MET A 14 5.27 -8.19 4.49
CA MET A 14 6.74 -8.18 4.45
C MET A 14 7.33 -9.57 4.53
N HIS A 15 6.73 -10.47 5.34
CA HIS A 15 7.22 -11.84 5.41
C HIS A 15 7.11 -12.56 4.07
N GLU A 16 6.09 -12.24 3.28
CA GLU A 16 5.94 -12.88 1.97
C GLU A 16 6.84 -12.26 0.91
N THR A 17 7.09 -10.96 0.99
CA THR A 17 7.81 -10.27 -0.06
C THR A 17 9.30 -10.12 0.23
N HIS A 18 9.70 -10.32 1.48
CA HIS A 18 11.11 -10.18 1.90
C HIS A 18 11.47 -11.37 2.77
N THR A 19 11.67 -12.53 2.16
CA THR A 19 11.80 -13.77 2.90
C THR A 19 13.15 -13.92 3.57
N ASP A 20 14.12 -13.09 3.24
CA ASP A 20 15.47 -13.22 3.82
C ASP A 20 15.76 -12.18 4.91
N LEU A 21 14.75 -11.49 5.43
CA LEU A 21 14.95 -10.55 6.53
C LEU A 21 14.88 -11.30 7.87
N GLU A 22 15.65 -10.83 8.83
CA GLU A 22 15.70 -11.43 10.16
C GLU A 22 14.74 -10.75 11.10
N GLU A 23 14.40 -11.41 12.21
CA GLU A 23 13.43 -10.92 13.16
C GLU A 23 13.70 -9.52 13.69
N PRO A 24 14.93 -9.14 14.03
CA PRO A 24 15.15 -7.77 14.49
C PRO A 24 14.72 -6.71 13.49
N VAL A 25 14.84 -7.01 12.18
CA VAL A 25 14.39 -6.06 11.16
C VAL A 25 12.88 -5.93 11.20
N PHE A 26 12.16 -7.06 11.37
CA PHE A 26 10.71 -7.00 11.46
C PHE A 26 10.25 -6.23 12.70
N GLU A 27 10.95 -6.38 13.81
CA GLU A 27 10.61 -5.62 15.01
C GLU A 27 10.78 -4.13 14.79
N THR A 28 11.85 -3.74 14.10
CA THR A 28 12.08 -2.34 13.77
C THR A 28 10.97 -1.82 12.85
N ILE A 29 10.59 -2.62 11.85
CA ILE A 29 9.50 -2.23 10.95
C ILE A 29 8.20 -2.07 11.72
N ALA A 30 7.92 -2.98 12.65
CA ALA A 30 6.70 -2.88 13.45
C ALA A 30 6.66 -1.59 14.26
N ASP A 31 7.78 -1.25 14.91
CA ASP A 31 7.85 -0.02 15.70
C ASP A 31 7.67 1.22 14.84
N LYS A 32 8.35 1.27 13.70
CA LYS A 32 8.24 2.41 12.80
C LYS A 32 6.82 2.52 12.23
N THR A 33 6.21 1.40 11.90
CA THR A 33 4.86 1.38 11.37
C THR A 33 3.85 1.88 12.39
N LYS A 34 4.05 1.50 13.65
CA LYS A 34 3.18 1.99 14.72
C LYS A 34 3.23 3.52 14.79
N GLY A 35 4.44 4.08 14.81
CA GLY A 35 4.60 5.52 14.86
C GLY A 35 3.99 6.20 13.64
N TYR A 36 4.17 5.59 12.46
CA TYR A 36 3.60 6.15 11.24
C TYR A 36 2.07 6.22 11.33
N PHE A 37 1.42 5.15 11.75
CA PHE A 37 -0.04 5.16 11.85
C PHE A 37 -0.54 6.11 12.91
N GLN A 38 0.20 6.26 14.01
CA GLN A 38 -0.21 7.21 15.05
C GLN A 38 -0.27 8.64 14.49
N GLU A 39 0.61 8.97 13.57
CA GLU A 39 0.65 10.31 12.98
C GLU A 39 -0.24 10.48 11.78
N HIS A 40 -0.35 9.47 10.94
CA HIS A 40 -0.90 9.64 9.60
C HIS A 40 -2.23 8.95 9.34
N LEU A 41 -2.60 7.97 10.18
CA LEU A 41 -3.84 7.21 9.91
C LEU A 41 -5.05 8.13 9.96
N ASN A 42 -5.84 8.07 8.91
CA ASN A 42 -7.02 8.90 8.72
C ASN A 42 -6.71 10.38 8.52
N ARG A 43 -5.47 10.71 8.23
CA ARG A 43 -5.09 12.06 7.82
C ARG A 43 -4.66 12.02 6.36
N ASP A 44 -3.44 11.56 6.11
CA ASP A 44 -2.94 11.38 4.75
C ASP A 44 -2.59 9.93 4.45
N CYS A 45 -3.02 9.01 5.30
CA CYS A 45 -2.97 7.57 5.03
C CYS A 45 -4.35 7.00 5.33
N VAL A 46 -4.97 6.44 4.30
CA VAL A 46 -6.27 5.79 4.44
C VAL A 46 -6.06 4.30 4.26
N VAL A 47 -6.66 3.49 5.12
CA VAL A 47 -6.53 2.05 5.02
C VAL A 47 -7.88 1.46 4.69
N TYR A 48 -7.89 0.61 3.66
CA TYR A 48 -9.07 -0.18 3.31
C TYR A 48 -8.86 -1.57 3.88
N LEU A 49 -9.80 -2.02 4.69
CA LEU A 49 -9.68 -3.28 5.41
C LEU A 49 -10.88 -4.15 5.10
N ALA A 50 -10.64 -5.38 4.69
CA ALA A 50 -11.70 -6.36 4.49
C ALA A 50 -11.75 -7.27 5.71
N GLU A 51 -12.95 -7.57 6.17
CA GLU A 51 -13.13 -8.46 7.30
C GLU A 51 -14.07 -9.60 6.93
N GLU A 52 -13.77 -10.77 7.45
CA GLU A 52 -14.62 -11.94 7.32
C GLU A 52 -14.78 -12.55 8.69
N ASP A 53 -16.02 -12.72 9.14
CA ASP A 53 -16.31 -13.30 10.45
C ASP A 53 -15.56 -12.59 11.56
N GLY A 54 -15.50 -11.27 11.47
CA GLY A 54 -14.84 -10.45 12.48
C GLY A 54 -13.33 -10.44 12.44
N LYS A 55 -12.72 -11.07 11.42
CA LYS A 55 -11.27 -11.13 11.29
C LYS A 55 -10.81 -10.38 10.08
N ALA A 56 -9.64 -9.73 10.19
CA ALA A 56 -9.06 -9.02 9.06
C ALA A 56 -8.64 -10.03 7.99
N ALA A 57 -9.13 -9.86 6.78
CA ALA A 57 -8.85 -10.76 5.66
C ALA A 57 -7.91 -10.14 4.64
N GLY A 58 -7.91 -8.84 4.50
CA GLY A 58 -7.07 -8.17 3.53
C GLY A 58 -7.04 -6.68 3.77
N CYS A 59 -6.08 -6.01 3.19
CA CYS A 59 -5.95 -4.56 3.36
C CYS A 59 -5.22 -3.93 2.19
N VAL A 60 -5.38 -2.61 2.09
CA VAL A 60 -4.63 -1.75 1.18
C VAL A 60 -4.35 -0.46 1.92
N PHE A 61 -3.10 0.00 1.88
CA PHE A 61 -2.74 1.31 2.43
C PHE A 61 -2.71 2.30 1.27
N PHE A 62 -3.37 3.43 1.44
CA PHE A 62 -3.47 4.46 0.40
C PHE A 62 -2.89 5.76 0.96
N LEU A 63 -1.73 6.16 0.44
CA LEU A 63 -1.04 7.36 0.90
C LEU A 63 -1.42 8.52 0.00
N LEU A 64 -1.82 9.62 0.60
CA LEU A 64 -2.19 10.83 -0.13
C LEU A 64 -1.02 11.80 -0.07
N ILE A 65 -0.56 12.25 -1.23
CA ILE A 65 0.68 13.01 -1.32
C ILE A 65 0.39 14.34 -2.00
N ASN A 66 0.85 15.41 -1.39
CA ASN A 66 0.75 16.75 -1.96
C ASN A 66 2.08 17.13 -2.56
N LYS A 67 2.06 17.69 -3.76
CA LYS A 67 3.26 18.07 -4.51
C LYS A 67 3.02 19.40 -5.18
N PRO A 68 4.09 20.17 -5.49
CA PRO A 68 3.92 21.30 -6.38
C PRO A 68 3.38 20.82 -7.72
N ALA A 69 2.34 21.44 -8.20
CA ALA A 69 1.65 21.01 -9.43
C ALA A 69 2.57 21.01 -10.65
N SER A 70 2.31 20.11 -11.56
CA SER A 70 3.01 20.03 -12.84
C SER A 70 2.03 19.47 -13.87
N PRO A 71 2.40 19.46 -15.16
CA PRO A 71 1.49 18.89 -16.15
C PRO A 71 1.15 17.43 -15.90
N LEU A 72 2.02 16.67 -15.24
CA LEU A 72 1.73 15.27 -14.95
C LEU A 72 0.81 15.10 -13.75
N PHE A 73 0.81 16.05 -12.84
CA PHE A 73 -0.08 16.01 -11.67
C PHE A 73 -0.62 17.41 -11.43
N ILE A 74 -1.53 17.81 -12.32
CA ILE A 74 -2.01 19.17 -12.37
C ILE A 74 -2.74 19.61 -11.10
N THR A 75 -3.33 18.68 -10.36
CA THR A 75 -3.99 19.03 -9.11
C THR A 75 -3.01 19.16 -7.95
N GLY A 76 -1.75 18.75 -8.12
CA GLY A 76 -0.79 18.73 -7.04
C GLY A 76 -1.05 17.63 -6.03
N LYS A 77 -1.95 16.71 -6.32
CA LYS A 77 -2.31 15.64 -5.41
C LYS A 77 -2.17 14.31 -6.13
N THR A 78 -1.50 13.36 -5.50
CA THR A 78 -1.36 12.01 -6.04
C THR A 78 -1.62 11.02 -4.93
N GLY A 79 -1.80 9.76 -5.30
CA GLY A 79 -1.97 8.69 -4.33
C GLY A 79 -0.99 7.58 -4.60
N THR A 80 -0.56 6.93 -3.54
CA THR A 80 0.32 5.76 -3.64
C THR A 80 -0.34 4.61 -2.90
N LEU A 81 -0.54 3.51 -3.61
CA LEU A 81 -1.04 2.29 -2.99
C LEU A 81 0.15 1.44 -2.54
N MET A 82 0.03 0.88 -1.36
CA MET A 82 1.03 -0.07 -0.90
C MET A 82 0.40 -1.06 0.05
N ASN A 83 1.12 -2.13 0.32
CA ASN A 83 0.67 -3.19 1.21
C ASN A 83 -0.69 -3.76 0.77
N VAL A 84 -0.83 -3.98 -0.54
CA VAL A 84 -2.01 -4.66 -1.06
C VAL A 84 -1.84 -6.13 -0.70
N TYR A 85 -2.58 -6.58 0.31
CA TYR A 85 -2.32 -7.88 0.92
C TYR A 85 -3.62 -8.55 1.33
N THR A 86 -3.74 -9.82 0.97
CA THR A 86 -4.85 -10.66 1.41
C THR A 86 -4.23 -11.89 2.07
N LEU A 87 -4.72 -12.24 3.24
CA LEU A 87 -4.22 -13.43 3.92
C LEU A 87 -4.43 -14.66 3.02
N PRO A 88 -3.50 -15.62 3.04
CA PRO A 88 -3.58 -16.75 2.10
C PRO A 88 -4.92 -17.47 2.09
N GLU A 89 -5.53 -17.68 3.26
CA GLU A 89 -6.77 -18.44 3.32
C GLU A 89 -7.96 -17.69 2.74
N TYR A 90 -7.83 -16.39 2.48
CA TYR A 90 -8.92 -15.60 1.90
C TYR A 90 -8.68 -15.20 0.44
N ARG A 91 -7.65 -15.75 -0.18
CA ARG A 91 -7.30 -15.39 -1.56
C ARG A 91 -8.26 -16.02 -2.55
N ARG A 92 -8.24 -15.49 -3.78
CA ARG A 92 -9.08 -15.93 -4.90
C ARG A 92 -10.55 -15.65 -4.68
N ARG A 93 -10.87 -14.66 -3.89
CA ARG A 93 -12.25 -14.21 -3.66
C ARG A 93 -12.49 -12.79 -4.13
N GLY A 94 -11.50 -12.17 -4.80
CA GLY A 94 -11.65 -10.82 -5.32
C GLY A 94 -11.49 -9.72 -4.28
N ILE A 95 -10.96 -10.02 -3.09
CA ILE A 95 -10.82 -9.04 -2.03
C ILE A 95 -9.87 -7.92 -2.43
N GLY A 96 -8.69 -8.27 -2.94
CA GLY A 96 -7.73 -7.25 -3.36
C GLY A 96 -8.27 -6.35 -4.44
N LYS A 97 -8.95 -6.93 -5.44
CA LYS A 97 -9.53 -6.16 -6.51
C LYS A 97 -10.58 -5.19 -5.98
N LYS A 98 -11.40 -5.64 -5.05
CA LYS A 98 -12.44 -4.79 -4.50
C LYS A 98 -11.84 -3.64 -3.70
N LEU A 99 -10.84 -3.91 -2.88
CA LEU A 99 -10.22 -2.87 -2.06
C LEU A 99 -9.51 -1.83 -2.92
N VAL A 100 -8.77 -2.29 -3.93
CA VAL A 100 -8.08 -1.35 -4.83
C VAL A 100 -9.10 -0.54 -5.61
N SER A 101 -10.20 -1.16 -6.03
CA SER A 101 -11.25 -0.45 -6.76
C SER A 101 -11.87 0.66 -5.89
N MET A 102 -12.06 0.40 -4.60
CA MET A 102 -12.56 1.42 -3.69
C MET A 102 -11.59 2.59 -3.58
N ALA A 103 -10.30 2.30 -3.50
CA ALA A 103 -9.30 3.35 -3.45
C ALA A 103 -9.30 4.18 -4.73
N ILE A 104 -9.46 3.54 -5.88
CA ILE A 104 -9.53 4.25 -7.15
C ILE A 104 -10.70 5.21 -7.17
N GLU A 105 -11.88 4.76 -6.73
CA GLU A 105 -13.07 5.62 -6.73
C GLU A 105 -12.90 6.79 -5.77
N ASP A 106 -12.33 6.54 -4.60
CA ASP A 106 -12.06 7.63 -3.67
C ASP A 106 -11.04 8.60 -4.24
N GLY A 107 -10.02 8.07 -4.94
CA GLY A 107 -9.02 8.93 -5.57
C GLY A 107 -9.63 9.87 -6.59
N LYS A 108 -10.61 9.38 -7.36
CA LYS A 108 -11.33 10.24 -8.29
C LYS A 108 -12.11 11.33 -7.55
N ALA A 109 -12.78 10.95 -6.47
CA ALA A 109 -13.57 11.90 -5.69
C ALA A 109 -12.69 12.94 -5.02
N TRP A 110 -11.46 12.57 -4.65
CA TRP A 110 -10.53 13.49 -3.99
C TRP A 110 -9.67 14.26 -4.97
N ASP A 111 -9.94 14.12 -6.26
CA ASP A 111 -9.29 14.93 -7.30
C ASP A 111 -7.79 14.64 -7.39
N LEU A 112 -7.41 13.40 -7.20
CA LEU A 112 -6.02 13.00 -7.40
C LEU A 112 -5.69 12.98 -8.88
N SER A 113 -4.49 13.45 -9.23
CA SER A 113 -4.06 13.45 -10.63
C SER A 113 -3.72 12.04 -11.12
N TYR A 114 -3.17 11.21 -10.25
CA TYR A 114 -2.93 9.80 -10.58
C TYR A 114 -2.75 8.99 -9.30
N ILE A 115 -2.76 7.68 -9.47
CA ILE A 115 -2.46 6.72 -8.41
C ILE A 115 -1.32 5.86 -8.92
N GLU A 116 -0.32 5.64 -8.10
CA GLU A 116 0.83 4.82 -8.47
C GLU A 116 1.06 3.72 -7.44
N LEU A 117 1.79 2.69 -7.85
CA LEU A 117 2.14 1.58 -6.99
C LEU A 117 3.35 0.86 -7.57
N ARG A 118 3.99 0.05 -6.73
CA ARG A 118 5.00 -0.90 -7.19
C ARG A 118 4.37 -2.28 -7.17
N ALA A 119 4.30 -2.93 -8.32
CA ALA A 119 3.64 -4.22 -8.43
C ALA A 119 4.61 -5.34 -8.11
N THR A 120 4.12 -6.33 -7.34
CA THR A 120 4.80 -7.61 -7.26
C THR A 120 4.40 -8.43 -8.46
N LYS A 121 5.14 -9.51 -8.74
CA LYS A 121 4.77 -10.39 -9.84
C LYS A 121 3.38 -10.96 -9.64
N CYS A 122 3.05 -11.33 -8.42
CA CYS A 122 1.74 -11.89 -8.12
C CYS A 122 0.61 -10.88 -8.29
N GLY A 123 0.87 -9.61 -7.96
CA GLY A 123 -0.16 -8.58 -8.07
C GLY A 123 -0.30 -7.97 -9.45
N TYR A 124 0.71 -8.16 -10.31
CA TYR A 124 0.73 -7.51 -11.62
C TYR A 124 -0.56 -7.74 -12.44
N PRO A 125 -1.07 -8.98 -12.56
CA PRO A 125 -2.29 -9.18 -13.35
C PRO A 125 -3.49 -8.42 -12.81
N LEU A 126 -3.61 -8.28 -11.49
CA LEU A 126 -4.70 -7.53 -10.89
C LEU A 126 -4.66 -6.07 -11.33
N TYR A 127 -3.47 -5.47 -11.28
CA TYR A 127 -3.34 -4.07 -11.62
C TYR A 127 -3.60 -3.84 -13.10
N LYS A 128 -3.19 -4.77 -13.95
CA LYS A 128 -3.51 -4.66 -15.38
C LYS A 128 -5.00 -4.73 -15.61
N GLN A 129 -5.72 -5.56 -14.88
CA GLN A 129 -7.17 -5.63 -15.00
C GLN A 129 -7.83 -4.32 -14.61
N LEU A 130 -7.21 -3.56 -13.72
CA LEU A 130 -7.76 -2.29 -13.25
C LEU A 130 -7.21 -1.10 -14.01
N ASP A 131 -6.59 -1.36 -15.17
CA ASP A 131 -6.10 -0.33 -16.09
C ASP A 131 -4.90 0.46 -15.60
N PHE A 132 -4.15 -0.09 -14.66
CA PHE A 132 -2.83 0.46 -14.36
C PHE A 132 -1.89 0.13 -15.51
N ILE A 133 -1.04 1.08 -15.86
CA ILE A 133 -0.05 0.89 -16.92
C ILE A 133 1.33 1.12 -16.35
N GLU A 134 2.33 0.49 -16.98
CA GLU A 134 3.71 0.68 -16.53
C GLU A 134 4.19 2.06 -16.94
N ASP A 135 4.84 2.72 -16.00
CA ASP A 135 5.42 4.02 -16.27
C ASP A 135 6.70 3.80 -17.03
N LYS A 136 6.87 4.51 -18.13
CA LYS A 136 8.05 4.37 -18.98
C LYS A 136 9.09 5.43 -18.72
N SER A 137 8.86 6.31 -17.75
CA SER A 137 9.87 7.28 -17.37
C SER A 137 11.04 6.57 -16.68
N ILE A 138 12.17 7.25 -16.66
CA ILE A 138 13.33 6.70 -15.97
C ILE A 138 13.22 7.06 -14.50
N TYR A 139 12.95 6.06 -13.68
CA TYR A 139 12.90 6.22 -12.24
C TYR A 139 14.26 5.87 -11.65
N MET A 140 14.82 6.77 -10.87
CA MET A 140 16.13 6.54 -10.27
C MET A 140 16.05 6.77 -8.78
N SER A 141 16.74 5.96 -8.01
CA SER A 141 16.79 6.13 -6.56
C SER A 141 18.22 5.90 -6.06
N MET A 142 18.52 6.51 -4.94
CA MET A 142 19.79 6.29 -4.26
C MET A 142 19.47 5.88 -2.83
N LYS A 143 20.06 4.79 -2.39
CA LYS A 143 19.84 4.30 -1.05
C LYS A 143 20.73 5.08 -0.09
N LEU A 144 20.15 5.75 0.88
CA LEU A 144 20.90 6.57 1.82
C LEU A 144 21.05 5.91 3.17
N SER A 145 20.17 4.97 3.49
CA SER A 145 20.32 4.18 4.71
C SER A 145 20.08 2.74 4.37
N PHE A 146 20.56 1.84 5.22
CA PHE A 146 20.39 0.45 4.91
C PHE A 146 20.43 -0.32 6.19
N THR A 147 19.74 -1.40 6.19
CA THR A 147 19.85 -2.32 7.27
C THR A 147 21.16 -2.97 7.11
N GLU A 148 21.75 -3.26 8.08
CA GLU A 148 22.90 -3.85 7.90
C GLU A 148 22.83 -5.08 7.39
N GLU A 149 23.62 -5.55 6.80
CA GLU A 149 23.46 -6.80 6.23
C GLU A 149 24.23 -7.78 6.93
#